data_fb4a32d3ff3c1f179e7f80c95c8ea77f
#
_entry.id   fb4a32d3ff3c1f179e7f80c95c8ea77f
#
_cell.length_a   1.000
_cell.length_b   1.000
_cell.length_c   1.000
_cell.angle_alpha   90.00
_cell.angle_beta   90.00
_cell.angle_gamma   90.00
#
_symmetry.space_group_name_H-M   'P 1'
#
loop_
_entity.id
_entity.type
_entity.pdbx_description
1 polymer ?
#
loop_
_entity_poly.entity_id
_entity_poly.type
_entity_poly.pdbx_seq_one_letter_code
_entity_poly.pdbx_strand_id
1 'polypeptide(L)'
;MRQVTAINTPETLKEARKSIGFRRIYIAFPAAVLLIAIAFAALFYGKLPQEIAYRFSGGAPVSWLDRQTFLAWALGLQLVFVLLSLAMTLFITMAIRRVLLTETTLNRTVFSIIGNVIALPQIVIAYAMLDIFLYNIYGKSLPALWAFALAVMVVGGIVLTVLFARAVAQSHR
;
A
#
# COMPACT_ATOMS: atom_id res chain seq x y z
N MET A 1 -2.70 -44.94 -19.78
CA MET A 1 -2.85 -43.80 -20.68
C MET A 1 -4.29 -43.26 -20.68
N ARG A 2 -4.87 -42.80 -19.58
CA ARG A 2 -6.24 -42.27 -19.51
C ARG A 2 -6.41 -41.24 -18.42
N GLN A 3 -5.75 -40.08 -18.51
CA GLN A 3 -6.06 -38.93 -17.62
C GLN A 3 -5.70 -37.55 -18.20
N VAL A 4 -5.36 -37.44 -19.48
CA VAL A 4 -4.92 -36.13 -20.03
C VAL A 4 -6.09 -35.37 -20.71
N THR A 5 -7.24 -36.02 -20.95
CA THR A 5 -8.32 -35.42 -21.75
C THR A 5 -9.37 -34.61 -20.95
N ALA A 6 -9.32 -34.60 -19.62
CA ALA A 6 -10.35 -33.94 -18.79
C ALA A 6 -10.09 -32.45 -18.49
N ILE A 7 -8.94 -31.91 -18.88
CA ILE A 7 -8.50 -30.55 -18.42
C ILE A 7 -8.98 -29.42 -19.37
N ASN A 8 -9.50 -29.74 -20.55
CA ASN A 8 -9.83 -28.74 -21.57
C ASN A 8 -11.31 -28.68 -21.97
N THR A 9 -12.22 -29.03 -21.08
CA THR A 9 -13.65 -28.79 -21.35
C THR A 9 -13.98 -27.30 -21.23
N PRO A 10 -14.86 -26.74 -22.10
CA PRO A 10 -15.27 -25.32 -22.03
C PRO A 10 -15.82 -24.90 -20.66
N GLU A 11 -16.33 -25.83 -19.88
CA GLU A 11 -16.82 -25.59 -18.52
C GLU A 11 -15.70 -25.45 -17.49
N THR A 12 -14.66 -26.29 -17.54
CA THR A 12 -13.48 -26.15 -16.66
C THR A 12 -12.73 -24.86 -16.93
N LEU A 13 -12.68 -24.42 -18.19
CA LEU A 13 -12.12 -23.11 -18.56
C LEU A 13 -12.98 -21.93 -18.07
N LYS A 14 -14.31 -22.07 -18.06
CA LYS A 14 -15.24 -21.07 -17.51
C LYS A 14 -15.13 -20.98 -15.98
N GLU A 15 -15.00 -22.10 -15.29
CA GLU A 15 -14.83 -22.14 -13.83
C GLU A 15 -13.46 -21.59 -13.41
N ALA A 16 -12.38 -21.96 -14.10
CA ALA A 16 -11.07 -21.38 -13.91
C ALA A 16 -11.08 -19.85 -14.14
N ARG A 17 -11.78 -19.39 -15.18
CA ARG A 17 -11.93 -17.95 -15.48
C ARG A 17 -12.76 -17.21 -14.43
N LYS A 18 -13.72 -17.87 -13.78
CA LYS A 18 -14.55 -17.31 -12.70
C LYS A 18 -13.78 -17.22 -11.37
N SER A 19 -12.79 -18.10 -11.15
CA SER A 19 -11.97 -18.11 -9.95
C SER A 19 -10.92 -16.98 -9.91
N ILE A 20 -10.50 -16.48 -11.09
CA ILE A 20 -9.57 -15.35 -11.21
C ILE A 20 -10.36 -14.05 -10.95
N GLY A 21 -10.68 -13.79 -9.70
CA GLY A 21 -11.41 -12.60 -9.24
C GLY A 21 -10.52 -11.62 -8.50
N PHE A 22 -10.87 -10.32 -8.62
CA PHE A 22 -10.32 -9.30 -7.73
C PHE A 22 -10.66 -9.67 -6.27
N ARG A 23 -9.65 -9.80 -5.42
CA ARG A 23 -9.82 -10.01 -3.98
C ARG A 23 -9.48 -8.74 -3.22
N ARG A 24 -10.34 -8.33 -2.30
CA ARG A 24 -10.15 -7.14 -1.45
C ARG A 24 -8.85 -7.17 -0.66
N ILE A 25 -8.30 -8.35 -0.39
CA ILE A 25 -7.03 -8.54 0.33
C ILE A 25 -5.83 -7.92 -0.40
N TYR A 26 -5.92 -7.73 -1.73
CA TYR A 26 -4.81 -7.18 -2.52
C TYR A 26 -4.58 -5.68 -2.29
N ILE A 27 -5.58 -4.97 -1.76
CA ILE A 27 -5.51 -3.55 -1.42
C ILE A 27 -5.76 -3.29 0.07
N ALA A 28 -5.87 -4.35 0.88
CA ALA A 28 -6.24 -4.22 2.29
C ALA A 28 -5.23 -3.37 3.07
N PHE A 29 -3.95 -3.55 2.82
CA PHE A 29 -2.90 -2.84 3.54
C PHE A 29 -2.82 -1.35 3.14
N PRO A 30 -2.78 -0.95 1.86
CA PRO A 30 -2.91 0.46 1.47
C PRO A 30 -4.17 1.14 2.02
N ALA A 31 -5.32 0.44 2.00
CA ALA A 31 -6.56 0.97 2.56
C ALA A 31 -6.49 1.15 4.09
N ALA A 32 -5.86 0.21 4.80
CA ALA A 32 -5.67 0.32 6.25
C ALA A 32 -4.78 1.51 6.62
N VAL A 33 -3.68 1.75 5.88
CA VAL A 33 -2.81 2.91 6.10
C VAL A 33 -3.57 4.21 5.87
N LEU A 34 -4.40 4.32 4.82
CA LEU A 34 -5.26 5.48 4.59
C LEU A 34 -6.24 5.69 5.74
N LEU A 35 -6.90 4.63 6.22
CA LEU A 35 -7.83 4.73 7.35
C LEU A 35 -7.14 5.21 8.62
N ILE A 36 -5.92 4.74 8.90
CA ILE A 36 -5.10 5.21 10.03
C ILE A 36 -4.75 6.69 9.85
N ALA A 37 -4.36 7.12 8.64
CA ALA A 37 -4.07 8.52 8.36
C ALA A 37 -5.31 9.42 8.55
N ILE A 38 -6.50 8.98 8.12
CA ILE A 38 -7.77 9.68 8.35
C ILE A 38 -8.08 9.75 9.85
N ALA A 39 -7.88 8.66 10.59
CA ALA A 39 -8.09 8.64 12.04
C ALA A 39 -7.17 9.64 12.75
N PHE A 40 -5.88 9.69 12.39
CA PHE A 40 -4.96 10.69 12.92
C PHE A 40 -5.41 12.11 12.57
N ALA A 41 -5.77 12.37 11.31
CA ALA A 41 -6.30 13.67 10.91
C ALA A 41 -7.50 14.08 11.77
N ALA A 42 -8.47 13.18 11.95
CA ALA A 42 -9.68 13.45 12.75
C ALA A 42 -9.35 13.71 14.24
N LEU A 43 -8.47 12.90 14.85
CA LEU A 43 -8.08 13.02 16.26
C LEU A 43 -7.32 14.31 16.55
N PHE A 44 -6.46 14.74 15.62
CA PHE A 44 -5.61 15.92 15.82
C PHE A 44 -6.21 17.20 15.24
N TYR A 45 -7.23 17.14 14.39
CA TYR A 45 -7.80 18.29 13.69
C TYR A 45 -8.13 19.47 14.61
N GLY A 46 -8.79 19.22 15.73
CA GLY A 46 -9.19 20.28 16.68
C GLY A 46 -8.03 20.88 17.49
N LYS A 47 -6.85 20.22 17.49
CA LYS A 47 -5.65 20.67 18.21
C LYS A 47 -4.65 21.37 17.30
N LEU A 48 -4.80 21.22 15.98
CA LEU A 48 -3.89 21.85 15.01
C LEU A 48 -4.17 23.35 14.89
N PRO A 49 -3.12 24.19 14.80
CA PRO A 49 -3.28 25.62 14.51
C PRO A 49 -3.86 25.83 13.11
N GLN A 50 -4.30 27.05 12.80
CA GLN A 50 -4.81 27.38 11.45
C GLN A 50 -3.72 27.30 10.40
N GLU A 51 -2.49 27.73 10.75
CA GLU A 51 -1.31 27.62 9.91
C GLU A 51 -0.38 26.53 10.44
N ILE A 52 -0.05 25.57 9.60
CA ILE A 52 0.79 24.41 9.90
C ILE A 52 2.18 24.65 9.32
N ALA A 53 3.20 24.64 10.17
CA ALA A 53 4.58 24.59 9.74
C ALA A 53 4.87 23.19 9.15
N TYR A 54 5.17 23.13 7.86
CA TYR A 54 5.39 21.86 7.15
C TYR A 54 6.81 21.68 6.61
N ARG A 55 7.60 22.74 6.53
CA ARG A 55 8.99 22.69 6.08
C ARG A 55 9.91 23.30 7.14
N PHE A 56 11.01 22.60 7.41
CA PHE A 56 11.97 22.95 8.44
C PHE A 56 13.38 23.08 7.84
N SER A 57 14.15 24.04 8.34
CA SER A 57 15.56 24.22 8.02
C SER A 57 16.31 24.63 9.28
N GLY A 58 17.41 23.92 9.60
CA GLY A 58 18.16 24.18 10.83
C GLY A 58 17.36 24.01 12.14
N GLY A 59 16.29 23.18 12.11
CA GLY A 59 15.41 22.98 13.28
C GLY A 59 14.31 24.02 13.45
N ALA A 60 14.28 25.08 12.63
CA ALA A 60 13.23 26.11 12.65
C ALA A 60 12.26 25.97 11.47
N PRO A 61 10.97 26.28 11.65
CA PRO A 61 10.01 26.29 10.56
C PRO A 61 10.29 27.42 9.57
N VAL A 62 10.30 27.12 8.27
CA VAL A 62 10.55 28.10 7.19
C VAL A 62 9.38 28.28 6.24
N SER A 63 8.37 27.41 6.31
CA SER A 63 7.17 27.52 5.48
C SER A 63 5.95 27.01 6.23
N TRP A 64 4.83 27.71 6.01
CA TRP A 64 3.53 27.42 6.62
C TRP A 64 2.48 27.20 5.53
N LEU A 65 1.47 26.42 5.84
CA LEU A 65 0.35 26.15 4.97
C LEU A 65 -0.94 26.14 5.81
N ASP A 66 -2.03 26.60 5.23
CA ASP A 66 -3.34 26.48 5.87
C ASP A 66 -3.67 25.02 6.21
N ARG A 67 -4.26 24.81 7.40
CA ARG A 67 -4.59 23.48 7.94
C ARG A 67 -5.40 22.65 6.98
N GLN A 68 -6.43 23.23 6.35
CA GLN A 68 -7.31 22.50 5.44
C GLN A 68 -6.55 22.07 4.18
N THR A 69 -5.77 22.98 3.64
CA THR A 69 -4.93 22.73 2.46
C THR A 69 -3.89 21.66 2.74
N PHE A 70 -3.21 21.71 3.90
CA PHE A 70 -2.27 20.67 4.30
C PHE A 70 -2.93 19.28 4.40
N LEU A 71 -4.09 19.20 5.08
CA LEU A 71 -4.81 17.94 5.21
C LEU A 71 -5.31 17.41 3.87
N ALA A 72 -5.80 18.29 2.99
CA ALA A 72 -6.23 17.90 1.66
C ALA A 72 -5.07 17.31 0.83
N TRP A 73 -3.87 17.91 0.89
CA TRP A 73 -2.68 17.37 0.25
C TRP A 73 -2.23 16.04 0.88
N ALA A 74 -2.13 15.97 2.20
CA ALA A 74 -1.65 14.77 2.90
C ALA A 74 -2.57 13.56 2.68
N LEU A 75 -3.88 13.74 2.86
CA LEU A 75 -4.87 12.68 2.65
C LEU A 75 -5.10 12.40 1.16
N GLY A 76 -5.07 13.43 0.31
CA GLY A 76 -5.15 13.29 -1.14
C GLY A 76 -4.04 12.42 -1.70
N LEU A 77 -2.79 12.64 -1.24
CA LEU A 77 -1.65 11.82 -1.63
C LEU A 77 -1.83 10.36 -1.17
N GLN A 78 -2.30 10.13 0.05
CA GLN A 78 -2.62 8.79 0.55
C GLN A 78 -3.69 8.10 -0.31
N LEU A 79 -4.74 8.83 -0.70
CA LEU A 79 -5.80 8.32 -1.58
C LEU A 79 -5.24 7.93 -2.96
N VAL A 80 -4.36 8.76 -3.54
CA VAL A 80 -3.69 8.46 -4.82
C VAL A 80 -2.95 7.12 -4.75
N PHE A 81 -2.25 6.81 -3.66
CA PHE A 81 -1.58 5.52 -3.50
C PHE A 81 -2.56 4.34 -3.40
N VAL A 82 -3.71 4.51 -2.74
CA VAL A 82 -4.76 3.47 -2.72
C VAL A 82 -5.32 3.25 -4.13
N LEU A 83 -5.60 4.32 -4.87
CA LEU A 83 -6.07 4.23 -6.25
C LEU A 83 -5.03 3.60 -7.17
N LEU A 84 -3.75 3.92 -6.98
CA LEU A 84 -2.65 3.30 -7.73
C LEU A 84 -2.56 1.80 -7.43
N SER A 85 -2.65 1.39 -6.16
CA SER A 85 -2.69 -0.02 -5.76
C SER A 85 -3.88 -0.75 -6.41
N LEU A 86 -5.04 -0.13 -6.43
CA LEU A 86 -6.24 -0.67 -7.08
C LEU A 86 -6.02 -0.81 -8.59
N ALA A 87 -5.53 0.24 -9.25
CA ALA A 87 -5.28 0.25 -10.70
C ALA A 87 -4.26 -0.84 -11.09
N MET A 88 -3.14 -0.93 -10.35
CA MET A 88 -2.13 -1.97 -10.58
C MET A 88 -2.69 -3.37 -10.41
N THR A 89 -3.46 -3.62 -9.35
CA THR A 89 -4.08 -4.92 -9.11
C THR A 89 -5.09 -5.29 -10.21
N LEU A 90 -5.91 -4.33 -10.65
CA LEU A 90 -6.86 -4.54 -11.74
C LEU A 90 -6.13 -4.81 -13.07
N PHE A 91 -5.12 -4.00 -13.38
CA PHE A 91 -4.33 -4.16 -14.61
C PHE A 91 -3.66 -5.53 -14.68
N ILE A 92 -2.99 -5.94 -13.61
CA ILE A 92 -2.34 -7.24 -13.52
C ILE A 92 -3.35 -8.38 -13.64
N THR A 93 -4.51 -8.27 -12.95
CA THR A 93 -5.58 -9.27 -13.03
C THR A 93 -6.11 -9.39 -14.46
N MET A 94 -6.29 -8.26 -15.17
CA MET A 94 -6.74 -8.27 -16.57
C MET A 94 -5.68 -8.87 -17.52
N ALA A 95 -4.41 -8.51 -17.34
CA ALA A 95 -3.31 -9.00 -18.16
C ALA A 95 -3.19 -10.54 -18.06
N ILE A 96 -3.29 -11.06 -16.84
CA ILE A 96 -3.18 -12.52 -16.62
C ILE A 96 -4.39 -13.27 -17.12
N ARG A 97 -5.59 -12.73 -16.98
CA ARG A 97 -6.78 -13.34 -17.60
C ARG A 97 -6.64 -13.51 -19.12
N ARG A 98 -5.81 -12.70 -19.77
CA ARG A 98 -5.54 -12.78 -21.21
C ARG A 98 -4.46 -13.79 -21.56
N VAL A 99 -3.45 -13.96 -20.70
CA VAL A 99 -2.21 -14.72 -21.00
C VAL A 99 -2.23 -16.10 -20.35
N LEU A 100 -2.73 -16.22 -19.12
CA LEU A 100 -2.71 -17.47 -18.35
C LEU A 100 -4.12 -17.97 -18.08
N LEU A 101 -4.41 -19.18 -18.53
CA LEU A 101 -5.71 -19.84 -18.34
C LEU A 101 -5.83 -20.52 -16.96
N THR A 102 -4.78 -20.52 -16.14
CA THR A 102 -4.75 -21.27 -14.88
C THR A 102 -4.29 -20.39 -13.72
N GLU A 103 -5.11 -20.27 -12.68
CA GLU A 103 -4.72 -19.69 -11.40
C GLU A 103 -3.82 -20.67 -10.64
N THR A 104 -2.57 -20.30 -10.43
CA THR A 104 -1.68 -21.00 -9.50
C THR A 104 -1.63 -20.26 -8.18
N THR A 105 -1.33 -20.97 -7.08
CA THR A 105 -1.10 -20.37 -5.75
C THR A 105 -0.01 -19.31 -5.80
N LEU A 106 1.00 -19.51 -6.65
CA LEU A 106 2.09 -18.56 -6.90
C LEU A 106 1.55 -17.22 -7.41
N ASN A 107 0.68 -17.25 -8.45
CA ASN A 107 0.12 -16.03 -9.04
C ASN A 107 -0.66 -15.22 -7.99
N ARG A 108 -1.46 -15.90 -7.16
CA ARG A 108 -2.24 -15.25 -6.10
C ARG A 108 -1.36 -14.56 -5.06
N THR A 109 -0.29 -15.21 -4.63
CA THR A 109 0.65 -14.64 -3.65
C THR A 109 1.40 -13.44 -4.24
N VAL A 110 1.87 -13.56 -5.49
CA VAL A 110 2.54 -12.45 -6.19
C VAL A 110 1.63 -11.23 -6.32
N PHE A 111 0.33 -11.41 -6.63
CA PHE A 111 -0.62 -10.30 -6.71
C PHE A 111 -0.83 -9.59 -5.37
N SER A 112 -0.95 -10.39 -4.31
CA SER A 112 -1.07 -9.81 -2.97
C SER A 112 0.17 -8.99 -2.60
N ILE A 113 1.36 -9.48 -2.94
CA ILE A 113 2.61 -8.76 -2.69
C ILE A 113 2.64 -7.45 -3.48
N ILE A 114 2.40 -7.49 -4.79
CA ILE A 114 2.47 -6.30 -5.65
C ILE A 114 1.47 -5.24 -5.23
N GLY A 115 0.21 -5.63 -4.96
CA GLY A 115 -0.82 -4.69 -4.53
C GLY A 115 -0.51 -4.02 -3.18
N ASN A 116 0.09 -4.77 -2.26
CA ASN A 116 0.35 -4.28 -0.91
C ASN A 116 1.71 -3.58 -0.76
N VAL A 117 2.67 -3.77 -1.68
CA VAL A 117 3.99 -3.10 -1.61
C VAL A 117 3.87 -1.57 -1.68
N ILE A 118 2.83 -1.07 -2.35
CA ILE A 118 2.53 0.37 -2.46
C ILE A 118 2.24 1.00 -1.08
N ALA A 119 1.88 0.21 -0.08
CA ALA A 119 1.72 0.72 1.27
C ALA A 119 3.04 1.15 1.95
N LEU A 120 4.20 0.69 1.49
CA LEU A 120 5.48 1.09 2.08
C LEU A 120 5.72 2.60 1.99
N PRO A 121 5.65 3.26 0.81
CA PRO A 121 5.74 4.72 0.75
C PRO A 121 4.58 5.42 1.48
N GLN A 122 3.37 4.83 1.53
CA GLN A 122 2.26 5.39 2.30
C GLN A 122 2.57 5.47 3.80
N ILE A 123 3.23 4.46 4.38
CA ILE A 123 3.65 4.46 5.79
C ILE A 123 4.61 5.61 6.06
N VAL A 124 5.56 5.87 5.15
CA VAL A 124 6.50 6.99 5.28
C VAL A 124 5.76 8.33 5.24
N ILE A 125 4.78 8.49 4.35
CA ILE A 125 3.96 9.71 4.26
C ILE A 125 3.08 9.88 5.51
N ALA A 126 2.49 8.80 6.03
CA ALA A 126 1.70 8.83 7.26
C ALA A 126 2.57 9.22 8.47
N TYR A 127 3.81 8.73 8.52
CA TYR A 127 4.78 9.13 9.53
C TYR A 127 5.14 10.61 9.43
N ALA A 128 5.42 11.11 8.22
CA ALA A 128 5.70 12.53 8.00
C ALA A 128 4.53 13.43 8.42
N MET A 129 3.29 13.01 8.11
CA MET A 129 2.08 13.71 8.56
C MET A 129 1.99 13.73 10.09
N LEU A 130 2.26 12.62 10.75
CA LEU A 130 2.25 12.52 12.21
C LEU A 130 3.35 13.39 12.84
N ASP A 131 4.55 13.38 12.27
CA ASP A 131 5.66 14.25 12.73
C ASP A 131 5.29 15.74 12.67
N ILE A 132 4.72 16.17 11.54
CA ILE A 132 4.23 17.54 11.36
C ILE A 132 3.13 17.87 12.40
N PHE A 133 2.20 16.95 12.67
CA PHE A 133 1.16 17.16 13.68
C PHE A 133 1.75 17.32 15.07
N LEU A 134 2.65 16.44 15.48
CA LEU A 134 3.28 16.46 16.80
C LEU A 134 4.11 17.74 17.00
N TYR A 135 4.84 18.17 15.95
CA TYR A 135 5.57 19.42 16.01
C TYR A 135 4.65 20.62 16.21
N ASN A 136 3.58 20.74 15.42
CA ASN A 136 2.67 21.89 15.47
C ASN A 136 1.83 21.94 16.74
N ILE A 137 1.59 20.79 17.40
CA ILE A 137 0.77 20.72 18.62
C ILE A 137 1.64 20.79 19.88
N TYR A 138 2.77 20.09 19.89
CA TYR A 138 3.58 19.88 21.09
C TYR A 138 4.99 20.43 21.00
N GLY A 139 5.41 20.99 19.87
CA GLY A 139 6.78 21.44 19.62
C GLY A 139 7.82 20.29 19.59
N LYS A 140 7.38 19.05 19.39
CA LYS A 140 8.24 17.86 19.42
C LYS A 140 8.27 17.19 18.06
N SER A 141 9.47 16.98 17.51
CA SER A 141 9.69 16.19 16.29
C SER A 141 9.94 14.73 16.63
N LEU A 142 9.50 13.86 15.74
CA LEU A 142 9.85 12.44 15.72
C LEU A 142 11.31 12.25 15.24
N PRO A 143 11.87 11.02 15.33
CA PRO A 143 13.15 10.70 14.71
C PRO A 143 13.18 11.07 13.23
N ALA A 144 14.38 11.37 12.73
CA ALA A 144 14.56 11.85 11.36
C ALA A 144 13.82 11.00 10.32
N LEU A 145 13.03 11.64 9.48
CA LEU A 145 12.20 11.00 8.45
C LEU A 145 13.00 10.05 7.56
N TRP A 146 14.24 10.43 7.19
CA TRP A 146 15.10 9.58 6.35
C TRP A 146 15.48 8.27 7.05
N ALA A 147 15.72 8.29 8.36
CA ALA A 147 16.05 7.08 9.12
C ALA A 147 14.84 6.16 9.22
N PHE A 148 13.65 6.71 9.44
CA PHE A 148 12.40 5.95 9.42
C PHE A 148 12.11 5.35 8.03
N ALA A 149 12.25 6.14 6.96
CA ALA A 149 12.07 5.69 5.59
C ALA A 149 13.02 4.53 5.26
N LEU A 150 14.29 4.65 5.64
CA LEU A 150 15.28 3.59 5.45
C LEU A 150 14.90 2.32 6.22
N ALA A 151 14.47 2.44 7.47
CA ALA A 151 13.99 1.31 8.26
C ALA A 151 12.78 0.61 7.60
N VAL A 152 11.79 1.39 7.13
CA VAL A 152 10.62 0.86 6.41
C VAL A 152 11.03 0.12 5.13
N MET A 153 11.98 0.68 4.36
CA MET A 153 12.48 0.04 3.14
C MET A 153 13.23 -1.27 3.43
N VAL A 154 14.10 -1.28 4.44
CA VAL A 154 14.87 -2.49 4.82
C VAL A 154 13.93 -3.58 5.34
N VAL A 155 13.07 -3.26 6.31
CA VAL A 155 12.12 -4.22 6.89
C VAL A 155 11.13 -4.69 5.83
N GLY A 156 10.58 -3.76 5.05
CA GLY A 156 9.66 -4.07 3.95
C GLY A 156 10.31 -4.98 2.91
N GLY A 157 11.55 -4.68 2.51
CA GLY A 157 12.32 -5.51 1.57
C GLY A 157 12.56 -6.92 2.09
N ILE A 158 12.93 -7.08 3.37
CA ILE A 158 13.11 -8.40 4.00
C ILE A 158 11.79 -9.18 3.98
N VAL A 159 10.68 -8.56 4.42
CA VAL A 159 9.36 -9.20 4.44
C VAL A 159 8.94 -9.64 3.03
N LEU A 160 9.11 -8.77 2.03
CA LEU A 160 8.79 -9.09 0.64
C LEU A 160 9.63 -10.26 0.11
N THR A 161 10.93 -10.26 0.40
CA THR A 161 11.85 -11.34 0.00
C THR A 161 11.42 -12.68 0.60
N VAL A 162 11.09 -12.68 1.90
CA VAL A 162 10.62 -13.91 2.59
C VAL A 162 9.29 -14.40 2.02
N LEU A 163 8.34 -13.49 1.76
CA LEU A 163 7.05 -13.86 1.18
C LEU A 163 7.21 -14.41 -0.24
N PHE A 164 8.07 -13.80 -1.06
CA PHE A 164 8.36 -14.27 -2.40
C PHE A 164 9.06 -15.64 -2.40
N ALA A 165 10.08 -15.82 -1.57
CA ALA A 165 10.77 -17.09 -1.41
C ALA A 165 9.82 -18.22 -0.98
N ARG A 166 8.91 -17.95 -0.04
CA ARG A 166 7.86 -18.90 0.37
C ARG A 166 6.91 -19.25 -0.78
N ALA A 167 6.49 -18.26 -1.56
CA ALA A 167 5.61 -18.48 -2.71
C ALA A 167 6.27 -19.38 -3.76
N VAL A 168 7.54 -19.15 -4.08
CA VAL A 168 8.31 -20.00 -5.01
C VAL A 168 8.49 -21.42 -4.46
N ALA A 169 8.86 -21.57 -3.18
CA ALA A 169 9.03 -22.88 -2.56
C ALA A 169 7.73 -23.73 -2.55
N GLN A 170 6.56 -23.08 -2.45
CA GLN A 170 5.26 -23.77 -2.52
C GLN A 170 4.88 -24.19 -3.93
N SER A 171 5.40 -23.56 -4.97
CA SER A 171 5.12 -23.92 -6.36
C SER A 171 5.88 -25.16 -6.86
N HIS A 172 6.92 -25.57 -6.13
CA HIS A 172 7.73 -26.75 -6.45
C HIS A 172 7.31 -28.02 -5.70
N ARG A 173 6.27 -27.93 -4.87
CA ARG A 173 5.65 -29.08 -4.20
C ARG A 173 4.34 -29.46 -4.87
#